data_4fad9b25d05e907762df6fbeba06a705
#
_entry.id   4fad9b25d05e907762df6fbeba06a705
#
_cell.length_a   1.000
_cell.length_b   1.000
_cell.length_c   1.000
_cell.angle_alpha   90.00
_cell.angle_beta   90.00
_cell.angle_gamma   90.00
#
_symmetry.space_group_name_H-M   'P 1'
#
loop_
_entity.id
_entity.type
_entity.pdbx_description
1 polymer ?
#
loop_
_entity_poly.entity_id
_entity_poly.type
_entity_poly.pdbx_seq_one_letter_code
_entity_poly.pdbx_strand_id
1 'polypeptide(L)'
;MKAAVFDIGGTFVKHGIYEDGVLKDVSSFPTCGQDGADTLIERIRNACGSITNIDAIGICTRGQVNCDTGEIIYDPPHLIPGYTGKNLKTEFGAFGVPVAVENDANCMAIAESNALSADVTADVLCLTYGTCVGGAIVRGGAVYHGVNWSAGEFGMMYMGGEYYENIASVTHLVEQAKAMDASLCDGRAITAQLNRSDVYALVDGWAKQVAEGLDSLMHIFNPTCIIIGGGIMEDENVFNMVTSKVSELTAPGFDVNIRSARFGNSAGLIGAGILAQKLMK
;
A
#
# COMPACT_ATOMS: atom_id res chain seq x y z
N MET A 1 24.50 3.67 -6.04
CA MET A 1 23.79 2.48 -6.54
C MET A 1 22.54 2.92 -7.28
N LYS A 2 22.34 2.40 -8.50
CA LYS A 2 21.24 2.73 -9.38
C LYS A 2 20.32 1.52 -9.58
N ALA A 3 19.07 1.57 -9.14
CA ALA A 3 18.09 0.51 -9.34
C ALA A 3 16.98 0.95 -10.30
N ALA A 4 16.58 0.05 -11.20
CA ALA A 4 15.32 0.18 -11.90
C ALA A 4 14.20 -0.26 -10.94
N VAL A 5 13.17 0.57 -10.77
CA VAL A 5 12.08 0.28 -9.84
C VAL A 5 10.74 0.28 -10.54
N PHE A 6 9.88 -0.67 -10.17
CA PHE A 6 8.55 -0.88 -10.73
C PHE A 6 7.52 -1.01 -9.62
N ASP A 7 6.33 -0.46 -9.84
CA ASP A 7 5.15 -0.60 -8.99
C ASP A 7 3.99 -1.10 -9.87
N ILE A 8 3.67 -2.38 -9.75
CA ILE A 8 2.67 -3.07 -10.57
C ILE A 8 1.31 -2.97 -9.88
N GLY A 9 0.59 -1.89 -10.19
CA GLY A 9 -0.77 -1.69 -9.71
C GLY A 9 -1.84 -2.31 -10.63
N GLY A 10 -3.09 -2.28 -10.20
CA GLY A 10 -4.21 -2.81 -10.97
C GLY A 10 -4.52 -2.05 -12.27
N THR A 11 -4.29 -0.74 -12.30
CA THR A 11 -4.61 0.14 -13.44
C THR A 11 -3.39 0.60 -14.19
N PHE A 12 -2.32 0.93 -13.49
CA PHE A 12 -1.06 1.42 -14.05
C PHE A 12 0.12 0.66 -13.45
N VAL A 13 1.14 0.43 -14.27
CA VAL A 13 2.50 0.14 -13.83
C VAL A 13 3.25 1.45 -13.80
N LYS A 14 3.73 1.84 -12.61
CA LYS A 14 4.68 2.96 -12.47
C LYS A 14 6.09 2.41 -12.50
N HIS A 15 7.02 3.18 -13.01
CA HIS A 15 8.43 2.82 -13.00
C HIS A 15 9.30 4.06 -12.90
N GLY A 16 10.54 3.86 -12.48
CA GLY A 16 11.51 4.93 -12.34
C GLY A 16 12.90 4.40 -12.00
N ILE A 17 13.76 5.32 -11.59
CA ILE A 17 15.12 5.04 -11.15
C ILE A 17 15.22 5.42 -9.66
N TYR A 18 15.66 4.49 -8.84
CA TYR A 18 16.03 4.78 -7.45
C TYR A 18 17.55 4.80 -7.33
N GLU A 19 18.10 5.97 -7.07
CA GLU A 19 19.55 6.18 -7.03
C GLU A 19 19.93 7.01 -5.80
N ASP A 20 20.83 6.47 -4.98
CA ASP A 20 21.38 7.12 -3.79
C ASP A 20 20.32 7.69 -2.84
N GLY A 21 19.24 6.94 -2.64
CA GLY A 21 18.14 7.32 -1.77
C GLY A 21 17.07 8.22 -2.42
N VAL A 22 17.22 8.53 -3.71
CA VAL A 22 16.32 9.45 -4.44
C VAL A 22 15.62 8.73 -5.59
N LEU A 23 14.30 8.89 -5.66
CA LEU A 23 13.49 8.43 -6.79
C LEU A 23 13.51 9.49 -7.90
N LYS A 24 13.83 9.07 -9.13
CA LYS A 24 14.00 9.91 -10.32
C LYS A 24 13.28 9.32 -11.53
N ASP A 25 13.02 10.13 -12.53
CA ASP A 25 12.53 9.75 -13.87
C ASP A 25 11.28 8.86 -13.81
N VAL A 26 10.34 9.23 -12.95
CA VAL A 26 9.10 8.48 -12.75
C VAL A 26 8.20 8.61 -13.97
N SER A 27 7.76 7.48 -14.49
CA SER A 27 6.81 7.36 -15.59
C SER A 27 5.82 6.24 -15.31
N SER A 28 4.81 6.10 -16.15
CA SER A 28 3.82 5.03 -16.01
C SER A 28 3.21 4.63 -17.36
N PHE A 29 2.71 3.39 -17.42
CA PHE A 29 1.90 2.89 -18.53
C PHE A 29 0.73 2.05 -17.99
N PRO A 30 -0.37 1.89 -18.76
CA PRO A 30 -1.52 1.10 -18.33
C PRO A 30 -1.13 -0.35 -18.07
N THR A 31 -1.60 -0.93 -16.96
CA THR A 31 -1.37 -2.35 -16.63
C THR A 31 -1.98 -3.27 -17.69
N CYS A 32 -3.19 -2.92 -18.17
CA CYS A 32 -3.95 -3.75 -19.12
C CYS A 32 -3.96 -5.23 -18.68
N GLY A 33 -4.32 -5.48 -17.42
CA GLY A 33 -4.20 -6.81 -16.80
C GLY A 33 -4.92 -7.92 -17.56
N GLN A 34 -6.01 -7.58 -18.28
CA GLN A 34 -6.77 -8.53 -19.09
C GLN A 34 -5.98 -9.12 -20.27
N ASP A 35 -4.87 -8.50 -20.66
CA ASP A 35 -3.95 -9.07 -21.68
C ASP A 35 -3.12 -10.24 -21.13
N GLY A 36 -3.23 -10.51 -19.82
CA GLY A 36 -2.55 -11.59 -19.11
C GLY A 36 -1.14 -11.26 -18.63
N ALA A 37 -0.66 -12.11 -17.74
CA ALA A 37 0.60 -11.92 -17.03
C ALA A 37 1.82 -11.88 -17.96
N ASP A 38 1.88 -12.73 -18.97
CA ASP A 38 3.03 -12.80 -19.88
C ASP A 38 3.21 -11.49 -20.66
N THR A 39 2.11 -10.94 -21.17
CA THR A 39 2.12 -9.66 -21.89
C THR A 39 2.52 -8.51 -20.97
N LEU A 40 2.02 -8.51 -19.74
CA LEU A 40 2.37 -7.50 -18.74
C LEU A 40 3.87 -7.56 -18.39
N ILE A 41 4.40 -8.75 -18.12
CA ILE A 41 5.81 -8.98 -17.78
C ILE A 41 6.71 -8.56 -18.94
N GLU A 42 6.34 -8.85 -20.17
CA GLU A 42 7.09 -8.44 -21.37
C GLU A 42 7.16 -6.90 -21.47
N ARG A 43 6.05 -6.19 -21.25
CA ARG A 43 6.04 -4.72 -21.22
C ARG A 43 6.96 -4.14 -20.14
N ILE A 44 6.96 -4.74 -18.94
CA ILE A 44 7.83 -4.30 -17.86
C ILE A 44 9.30 -4.58 -18.21
N ARG A 45 9.62 -5.74 -18.80
CA ARG A 45 10.96 -6.06 -19.29
C ARG A 45 11.46 -5.05 -20.33
N ASN A 46 10.60 -4.67 -21.27
CA ASN A 46 10.93 -3.67 -22.28
C ASN A 46 11.21 -2.30 -21.65
N ALA A 47 10.41 -1.89 -20.66
CA ALA A 47 10.66 -0.66 -19.90
C ALA A 47 11.98 -0.76 -19.11
N CYS A 48 12.25 -1.90 -18.46
CA CYS A 48 13.50 -2.15 -17.74
C CYS A 48 14.71 -2.10 -18.68
N GLY A 49 14.63 -2.72 -19.86
CA GLY A 49 15.70 -2.75 -20.87
C GLY A 49 16.07 -1.39 -21.44
N SER A 50 15.20 -0.39 -21.30
CA SER A 50 15.50 1.00 -21.70
C SER A 50 16.36 1.75 -20.67
N ILE A 51 16.48 1.22 -19.42
CA ILE A 51 17.27 1.83 -18.35
C ILE A 51 18.66 1.20 -18.36
N THR A 52 19.68 2.00 -18.65
CA THR A 52 21.06 1.52 -18.75
C THR A 52 21.82 1.64 -17.43
N ASN A 53 22.84 0.78 -17.26
CA ASN A 53 23.75 0.80 -16.12
C ASN A 53 23.03 0.69 -14.76
N ILE A 54 22.13 -0.29 -14.64
CA ILE A 54 21.48 -0.62 -13.37
C ILE A 54 22.29 -1.64 -12.60
N ASP A 55 22.32 -1.48 -11.29
CA ASP A 55 22.98 -2.39 -10.34
C ASP A 55 22.00 -3.44 -9.77
N ALA A 56 20.70 -3.11 -9.72
CA ALA A 56 19.65 -3.95 -9.18
C ALA A 56 18.27 -3.60 -9.78
N ILE A 57 17.29 -4.47 -9.58
CA ILE A 57 15.89 -4.25 -9.91
C ILE A 57 15.05 -4.39 -8.63
N GLY A 58 14.14 -3.44 -8.39
CA GLY A 58 13.16 -3.50 -7.31
C GLY A 58 11.74 -3.54 -7.89
N ILE A 59 10.95 -4.51 -7.47
CA ILE A 59 9.57 -4.69 -7.94
C ILE A 59 8.63 -4.69 -6.73
N CYS A 60 7.77 -3.69 -6.70
CA CYS A 60 6.58 -3.60 -5.87
C CYS A 60 5.42 -4.16 -6.69
N THR A 61 4.62 -5.05 -6.14
CA THR A 61 3.50 -5.64 -6.87
C THR A 61 2.32 -5.94 -5.96
N ARG A 62 1.14 -5.90 -6.54
CA ARG A 62 -0.07 -6.41 -5.93
C ARG A 62 0.01 -7.93 -5.71
N GLY A 63 -0.91 -8.47 -4.92
CA GLY A 63 -1.05 -9.89 -4.63
C GLY A 63 -0.19 -10.37 -3.46
N GLN A 64 -0.35 -11.63 -3.10
CA GLN A 64 0.44 -12.29 -2.08
C GLN A 64 1.78 -12.74 -2.68
N VAL A 65 2.87 -12.27 -2.12
CA VAL A 65 4.22 -12.42 -2.67
C VAL A 65 5.12 -13.19 -1.71
N ASN A 66 5.71 -14.27 -2.17
CA ASN A 66 6.87 -14.84 -1.51
C ASN A 66 8.11 -14.02 -1.88
N CYS A 67 8.48 -13.06 -1.03
CA CYS A 67 9.60 -12.15 -1.30
C CYS A 67 10.96 -12.88 -1.33
N ASP A 68 11.10 -14.08 -0.74
CA ASP A 68 12.32 -14.86 -0.75
C ASP A 68 12.57 -15.47 -2.13
N THR A 69 11.54 -16.04 -2.75
CA THR A 69 11.64 -16.66 -4.08
C THR A 69 11.28 -15.71 -5.21
N GLY A 70 10.47 -14.69 -4.96
CA GLY A 70 9.90 -13.78 -5.96
C GLY A 70 8.64 -14.32 -6.63
N GLU A 71 8.02 -15.35 -6.05
CA GLU A 71 6.81 -15.98 -6.58
C GLU A 71 5.55 -15.21 -6.16
N ILE A 72 4.65 -15.01 -7.08
CA ILE A 72 3.28 -14.55 -6.81
C ILE A 72 2.46 -15.76 -6.35
N ILE A 73 2.26 -15.88 -5.04
CA ILE A 73 1.52 -17.00 -4.43
C ILE A 73 0.06 -16.95 -4.84
N TYR A 74 -0.52 -15.75 -4.80
CA TYR A 74 -1.91 -15.53 -5.18
C TYR A 74 -2.17 -14.10 -5.63
N ASP A 75 -2.87 -13.96 -6.73
CA ASP A 75 -3.56 -12.74 -7.19
C ASP A 75 -4.90 -13.14 -7.78
N PRO A 76 -6.00 -12.38 -7.56
CA PRO A 76 -7.31 -12.70 -8.13
C PRO A 76 -7.24 -12.84 -9.66
N PRO A 77 -7.60 -14.01 -10.23
CA PRO A 77 -7.33 -14.32 -11.64
C PRO A 77 -8.13 -13.45 -12.62
N HIS A 78 -9.19 -12.81 -12.16
CA HIS A 78 -9.97 -11.87 -12.97
C HIS A 78 -9.29 -10.50 -13.15
N LEU A 79 -8.21 -10.22 -12.42
CA LEU A 79 -7.47 -8.96 -12.49
C LEU A 79 -6.28 -9.06 -13.45
N ILE A 80 -5.44 -10.07 -13.28
CA ILE A 80 -4.32 -10.38 -14.19
C ILE A 80 -4.30 -11.89 -14.41
N PRO A 81 -4.96 -12.41 -15.48
CA PRO A 81 -4.96 -13.84 -15.75
C PRO A 81 -3.55 -14.41 -15.86
N GLY A 82 -3.31 -15.53 -15.16
CA GLY A 82 -2.02 -16.22 -15.15
C GLY A 82 -0.92 -15.57 -14.32
N TYR A 83 -1.24 -14.58 -13.47
CA TYR A 83 -0.23 -13.93 -12.61
C TYR A 83 0.16 -14.79 -11.41
N THR A 84 -0.80 -15.47 -10.78
CA THR A 84 -0.52 -16.49 -9.77
C THR A 84 0.43 -17.56 -10.32
N GLY A 85 1.48 -17.88 -9.57
CA GLY A 85 2.54 -18.81 -9.93
C GLY A 85 3.68 -18.20 -10.77
N LYS A 86 3.60 -16.93 -11.20
CA LYS A 86 4.74 -16.26 -11.83
C LYS A 86 5.84 -16.00 -10.80
N ASN A 87 7.09 -16.22 -11.20
CA ASN A 87 8.25 -15.90 -10.38
C ASN A 87 9.01 -14.71 -10.99
N LEU A 88 8.79 -13.53 -10.42
CA LEU A 88 9.34 -12.30 -10.97
C LEU A 88 10.88 -12.23 -10.87
N LYS A 89 11.50 -12.85 -9.87
CA LYS A 89 12.98 -12.93 -9.84
C LYS A 89 13.52 -13.72 -11.02
N THR A 90 12.87 -14.82 -11.39
CA THR A 90 13.23 -15.62 -12.58
C THR A 90 12.97 -14.86 -13.86
N GLU A 91 11.79 -14.22 -13.95
CA GLU A 91 11.39 -13.46 -15.14
C GLU A 91 12.34 -12.29 -15.46
N PHE A 92 12.94 -11.67 -14.45
CA PHE A 92 13.90 -10.58 -14.61
C PHE A 92 15.35 -11.01 -14.48
N GLY A 93 15.62 -12.29 -14.24
CA GLY A 93 16.99 -12.81 -14.07
C GLY A 93 17.90 -12.62 -15.27
N ALA A 94 17.34 -12.52 -16.49
CA ALA A 94 18.10 -12.28 -17.73
C ALA A 94 18.83 -10.92 -17.75
N PHE A 95 18.47 -9.97 -16.89
CA PHE A 95 19.19 -8.70 -16.76
C PHE A 95 20.54 -8.84 -16.04
N GLY A 96 20.84 -9.99 -15.43
CA GLY A 96 22.11 -10.27 -14.79
C GLY A 96 22.40 -9.47 -13.51
N VAL A 97 21.38 -8.84 -12.93
CA VAL A 97 21.47 -8.07 -11.68
C VAL A 97 20.51 -8.64 -10.63
N PRO A 98 20.77 -8.43 -9.32
CA PRO A 98 19.85 -8.85 -8.27
C PRO A 98 18.46 -8.23 -8.41
N VAL A 99 17.42 -9.02 -8.07
CA VAL A 99 16.01 -8.62 -8.15
C VAL A 99 15.35 -8.74 -6.78
N ALA A 100 14.83 -7.66 -6.25
CA ALA A 100 13.94 -7.64 -5.08
C ALA A 100 12.49 -7.62 -5.56
N VAL A 101 11.62 -8.41 -4.90
CA VAL A 101 10.18 -8.42 -5.16
C VAL A 101 9.45 -8.36 -3.83
N GLU A 102 8.45 -7.49 -3.72
CA GLU A 102 7.67 -7.34 -2.50
C GLU A 102 6.22 -6.91 -2.81
N ASN A 103 5.32 -7.20 -1.88
CA ASN A 103 3.93 -6.72 -1.93
C ASN A 103 3.85 -5.19 -1.82
N ASP A 104 2.79 -4.59 -2.38
CA ASP A 104 2.58 -3.15 -2.47
C ASP A 104 2.39 -2.47 -1.10
N ALA A 105 1.60 -3.05 -0.20
CA ALA A 105 1.45 -2.53 1.15
C ALA A 105 2.75 -2.65 1.97
N ASN A 106 3.49 -3.74 1.79
CA ASN A 106 4.80 -3.93 2.40
C ASN A 106 5.83 -2.93 1.86
N CYS A 107 5.85 -2.66 0.55
CA CYS A 107 6.70 -1.62 -0.04
C CYS A 107 6.39 -0.24 0.53
N MET A 108 5.10 0.11 0.67
CA MET A 108 4.69 1.34 1.35
C MET A 108 5.25 1.38 2.78
N ALA A 109 5.08 0.31 3.56
CA ALA A 109 5.55 0.25 4.93
C ALA A 109 7.08 0.38 5.04
N ILE A 110 7.83 -0.20 4.11
CA ILE A 110 9.29 -0.06 4.02
C ILE A 110 9.68 1.40 3.76
N ALA A 111 9.02 2.07 2.81
CA ALA A 111 9.29 3.47 2.50
C ALA A 111 9.01 4.38 3.69
N GLU A 112 7.83 4.25 4.28
CA GLU A 112 7.36 5.10 5.36
C GLU A 112 8.16 4.88 6.65
N SER A 113 8.39 3.61 7.06
CA SER A 113 9.16 3.30 8.26
C SER A 113 10.63 3.71 8.14
N ASN A 114 11.23 3.59 6.96
CA ASN A 114 12.61 4.02 6.72
C ASN A 114 12.79 5.55 6.83
N ALA A 115 11.72 6.31 6.69
CA ALA A 115 11.72 7.77 6.83
C ALA A 115 11.44 8.26 8.27
N LEU A 116 11.13 7.34 9.19
CA LEU A 116 10.96 7.66 10.60
C LEU A 116 12.33 7.81 11.30
N SER A 117 12.33 8.54 12.40
CA SER A 117 13.50 8.59 13.27
C SER A 117 13.73 7.24 13.96
N ALA A 118 14.98 6.94 14.33
CA ALA A 118 15.38 5.63 14.86
C ALA A 118 14.64 5.20 16.13
N ASP A 119 14.16 6.15 16.92
CA ASP A 119 13.36 5.94 18.13
C ASP A 119 11.90 5.50 17.86
N VAL A 120 11.43 5.66 16.62
CA VAL A 120 10.05 5.33 16.19
C VAL A 120 9.99 4.05 15.34
N THR A 121 11.13 3.49 14.94
CA THR A 121 11.17 2.38 13.96
C THR A 121 10.92 0.98 14.54
N ALA A 122 10.72 0.82 15.85
CA ALA A 122 10.70 -0.50 16.48
C ALA A 122 9.53 -1.39 16.01
N ASP A 123 8.30 -0.91 16.17
CA ASP A 123 7.08 -1.62 15.75
C ASP A 123 6.10 -0.60 15.15
N VAL A 124 5.87 -0.71 13.85
CA VAL A 124 5.01 0.20 13.07
C VAL A 124 3.97 -0.60 12.31
N LEU A 125 2.73 -0.15 12.35
CA LEU A 125 1.70 -0.64 11.44
C LEU A 125 1.50 0.38 10.32
N CYS A 126 1.34 -0.10 9.11
CA CYS A 126 0.97 0.74 7.97
C CYS A 126 -0.35 0.24 7.40
N LEU A 127 -1.29 1.15 7.17
CA LEU A 127 -2.55 0.84 6.49
C LEU A 127 -2.77 1.81 5.33
N THR A 128 -3.41 1.32 4.29
CA THR A 128 -3.82 2.15 3.16
C THR A 128 -5.31 1.95 2.88
N TYR A 129 -6.04 3.06 2.78
CA TYR A 129 -7.47 3.07 2.50
C TYR A 129 -7.69 3.54 1.07
N GLY A 130 -8.07 2.61 0.22
CA GLY A 130 -8.30 2.82 -1.21
C GLY A 130 -9.45 1.96 -1.72
N THR A 131 -9.24 1.27 -2.84
CA THR A 131 -10.19 0.29 -3.38
C THR A 131 -10.49 -0.81 -2.36
N CYS A 132 -9.46 -1.28 -1.67
CA CYS A 132 -9.49 -2.19 -0.52
C CYS A 132 -8.85 -1.51 0.68
N VAL A 133 -8.70 -2.25 1.78
CA VAL A 133 -7.87 -1.86 2.93
C VAL A 133 -6.63 -2.75 2.93
N GLY A 134 -5.51 -2.19 2.50
CA GLY A 134 -4.21 -2.87 2.59
C GLY A 134 -3.53 -2.60 3.92
N GLY A 135 -2.58 -3.46 4.28
CA GLY A 135 -1.81 -3.27 5.49
C GLY A 135 -0.49 -4.02 5.53
N ALA A 136 0.38 -3.59 6.41
CA ALA A 136 1.69 -4.19 6.65
C ALA A 136 2.13 -4.00 8.10
N ILE A 137 2.94 -4.93 8.59
CA ILE A 137 3.52 -4.93 9.93
C ILE A 137 5.03 -4.79 9.81
N VAL A 138 5.60 -3.77 10.42
CA VAL A 138 7.06 -3.62 10.55
C VAL A 138 7.44 -3.87 12.00
N ARG A 139 8.37 -4.79 12.24
CA ARG A 139 8.90 -5.14 13.55
C ARG A 139 10.43 -5.05 13.55
N GLY A 140 10.98 -4.29 14.48
CA GLY A 140 12.45 -4.12 14.54
C GLY A 140 13.06 -3.57 13.24
N GLY A 141 12.33 -2.73 12.49
CA GLY A 141 12.78 -2.16 11.22
C GLY A 141 12.67 -3.08 10.00
N ALA A 142 12.04 -4.26 10.13
CA ALA A 142 11.80 -5.20 9.03
C ALA A 142 10.32 -5.55 8.89
N VAL A 143 9.85 -5.81 7.68
CA VAL A 143 8.49 -6.30 7.44
C VAL A 143 8.33 -7.69 8.04
N TYR A 144 7.24 -7.88 8.77
CA TYR A 144 6.82 -9.18 9.25
C TYR A 144 5.85 -9.82 8.26
N HIS A 145 6.31 -10.82 7.53
CA HIS A 145 5.55 -11.47 6.46
C HIS A 145 4.60 -12.58 6.95
N GLY A 146 4.77 -13.06 8.19
CA GLY A 146 4.07 -14.26 8.67
C GLY A 146 4.58 -15.53 8.00
N VAL A 147 3.84 -16.64 8.20
CA VAL A 147 4.26 -17.98 7.74
C VAL A 147 4.13 -18.13 6.22
N ASN A 148 3.14 -17.46 5.62
CA ASN A 148 2.78 -17.58 4.21
C ASN A 148 2.74 -16.23 3.48
N TRP A 149 3.52 -15.26 3.92
CA TRP A 149 3.66 -13.92 3.32
C TRP A 149 2.35 -13.13 3.20
N SER A 150 1.40 -13.34 4.13
CA SER A 150 0.13 -12.59 4.19
C SER A 150 -0.14 -11.94 5.55
N ALA A 151 0.88 -11.74 6.37
CA ALA A 151 0.70 -10.95 7.59
C ALA A 151 0.44 -9.48 7.23
N GLY A 152 -0.51 -8.86 7.92
CA GLY A 152 -0.89 -7.48 7.63
C GLY A 152 -2.12 -7.33 6.73
N GLU A 153 -2.76 -8.42 6.30
CA GLU A 153 -4.03 -8.40 5.56
C GLU A 153 -5.19 -7.89 6.44
N PHE A 154 -5.05 -6.67 6.96
CA PHE A 154 -6.00 -6.08 7.92
C PHE A 154 -7.40 -5.88 7.34
N GLY A 155 -7.51 -5.69 6.01
CA GLY A 155 -8.80 -5.62 5.34
C GLY A 155 -9.66 -6.87 5.54
N MET A 156 -9.02 -8.01 5.79
CA MET A 156 -9.69 -9.29 6.04
C MET A 156 -10.11 -9.52 7.50
N MET A 157 -9.88 -8.56 8.40
CA MET A 157 -10.45 -8.64 9.76
C MET A 157 -11.97 -8.68 9.68
N TYR A 158 -12.58 -9.63 10.42
CA TYR A 158 -14.02 -9.76 10.45
C TYR A 158 -14.60 -8.97 11.62
N MET A 159 -15.33 -7.88 11.33
CA MET A 159 -15.81 -6.92 12.31
C MET A 159 -17.28 -6.59 12.06
N GLY A 160 -18.10 -6.64 13.10
CA GLY A 160 -19.52 -6.26 12.98
C GLY A 160 -20.35 -7.14 12.02
N GLY A 161 -19.87 -8.32 11.66
CA GLY A 161 -20.56 -9.22 10.73
C GLY A 161 -20.07 -9.12 9.27
N GLU A 162 -19.05 -8.28 9.00
CA GLU A 162 -18.47 -8.04 7.67
C GLU A 162 -16.94 -8.03 7.70
N TYR A 163 -16.28 -8.17 6.55
CA TYR A 163 -14.86 -7.90 6.43
C TYR A 163 -14.60 -6.39 6.55
N TYR A 164 -13.52 -6.05 7.22
CA TYR A 164 -13.17 -4.65 7.48
C TYR A 164 -13.08 -3.81 6.21
N GLU A 165 -12.53 -4.33 5.12
CA GLU A 165 -12.49 -3.59 3.86
C GLU A 165 -13.87 -3.32 3.25
N ASN A 166 -14.87 -4.17 3.50
CA ASN A 166 -16.24 -3.96 3.03
C ASN A 166 -16.95 -2.79 3.72
N ILE A 167 -16.43 -2.32 4.85
CA ILE A 167 -17.01 -1.20 5.61
C ILE A 167 -16.08 0.02 5.67
N ALA A 168 -14.76 -0.17 5.60
CA ALA A 168 -13.76 0.87 5.80
C ALA A 168 -13.01 1.28 4.53
N SER A 169 -13.19 0.59 3.38
CA SER A 169 -12.56 1.02 2.14
C SER A 169 -13.16 2.31 1.60
N VAL A 170 -12.38 3.04 0.79
CA VAL A 170 -12.89 4.22 0.06
C VAL A 170 -13.92 3.81 -1.00
N THR A 171 -13.79 2.61 -1.58
CA THR A 171 -14.80 2.08 -2.49
C THR A 171 -16.17 2.03 -1.83
N HIS A 172 -16.26 1.50 -0.60
CA HIS A 172 -17.52 1.46 0.16
C HIS A 172 -18.08 2.87 0.42
N LEU A 173 -17.24 3.81 0.87
CA LEU A 173 -17.64 5.19 1.08
C LEU A 173 -18.19 5.83 -0.21
N VAL A 174 -17.50 5.64 -1.33
CA VAL A 174 -17.90 6.19 -2.64
C VAL A 174 -19.22 5.57 -3.12
N GLU A 175 -19.45 4.28 -2.91
CA GLU A 175 -20.71 3.62 -3.26
C GLU A 175 -21.89 4.22 -2.49
N GLN A 176 -21.73 4.43 -1.18
CA GLN A 176 -22.74 5.09 -0.36
C GLN A 176 -22.97 6.55 -0.78
N ALA A 177 -21.88 7.30 -1.05
CA ALA A 177 -21.95 8.67 -1.49
C ALA A 177 -22.67 8.80 -2.85
N LYS A 178 -22.36 7.95 -3.82
CA LYS A 178 -23.06 7.90 -5.13
C LYS A 178 -24.55 7.59 -5.02
N ALA A 179 -24.94 6.78 -4.06
CA ALA A 179 -26.35 6.47 -3.81
C ALA A 179 -27.12 7.71 -3.30
N MET A 180 -26.45 8.65 -2.63
CA MET A 180 -27.02 9.93 -2.18
C MET A 180 -27.00 10.97 -3.31
N ASP A 181 -25.87 11.07 -4.02
CA ASP A 181 -25.64 12.07 -5.05
C ASP A 181 -24.59 11.54 -6.05
N ALA A 182 -25.00 11.33 -7.29
CA ALA A 182 -24.14 10.77 -8.35
C ALA A 182 -22.88 11.62 -8.64
N SER A 183 -22.86 12.90 -8.25
CA SER A 183 -21.68 13.76 -8.38
C SER A 183 -20.56 13.42 -7.41
N LEU A 184 -20.85 12.71 -6.31
CA LEU A 184 -19.88 12.24 -5.31
C LEU A 184 -19.18 10.96 -5.79
N CYS A 185 -18.53 11.04 -6.95
CA CYS A 185 -18.07 9.87 -7.70
C CYS A 185 -16.69 9.32 -7.28
N ASP A 186 -15.96 10.02 -6.44
CA ASP A 186 -14.67 9.62 -5.89
C ASP A 186 -14.37 10.34 -4.57
N GLY A 187 -13.26 9.97 -3.92
CA GLY A 187 -12.87 10.56 -2.63
C GLY A 187 -12.67 12.07 -2.69
N ARG A 188 -12.15 12.61 -3.78
CA ARG A 188 -11.94 14.07 -3.94
C ARG A 188 -13.26 14.82 -4.07
N ALA A 189 -14.21 14.27 -4.83
CA ALA A 189 -15.55 14.83 -4.95
C ALA A 189 -16.28 14.85 -3.60
N ILE A 190 -16.07 13.83 -2.76
CA ILE A 190 -16.61 13.74 -1.41
C ILE A 190 -15.97 14.79 -0.49
N THR A 191 -14.64 14.83 -0.41
CA THR A 191 -13.94 15.77 0.49
C THR A 191 -14.18 17.22 0.11
N ALA A 192 -14.31 17.55 -1.18
CA ALA A 192 -14.69 18.90 -1.65
C ALA A 192 -16.07 19.37 -1.17
N GLN A 193 -16.93 18.47 -0.70
CA GLN A 193 -18.30 18.78 -0.25
C GLN A 193 -18.53 18.49 1.24
N LEU A 194 -17.49 18.39 2.05
CA LEU A 194 -17.60 18.18 3.51
C LEU A 194 -18.36 19.29 4.25
N ASN A 195 -18.58 20.45 3.63
CA ASN A 195 -19.44 21.50 4.16
C ASN A 195 -20.95 21.19 4.08
N ARG A 196 -21.35 20.18 3.32
CA ARG A 196 -22.73 19.67 3.30
C ARG A 196 -22.93 18.75 4.49
N SER A 197 -24.01 18.98 5.24
CA SER A 197 -24.30 18.20 6.47
C SER A 197 -24.54 16.71 6.21
N ASP A 198 -25.13 16.35 5.08
CA ASP A 198 -25.37 14.96 4.67
C ASP A 198 -24.06 14.25 4.29
N VAL A 199 -23.17 14.91 3.55
CA VAL A 199 -21.83 14.40 3.20
C VAL A 199 -20.97 14.29 4.45
N TYR A 200 -20.98 15.29 5.31
CA TYR A 200 -20.25 15.25 6.58
C TYR A 200 -20.68 14.05 7.43
N ALA A 201 -21.99 13.83 7.60
CA ALA A 201 -22.51 12.72 8.38
C ALA A 201 -22.13 11.35 7.78
N LEU A 202 -22.09 11.23 6.46
CA LEU A 202 -21.64 10.02 5.78
C LEU A 202 -20.15 9.75 6.07
N VAL A 203 -19.28 10.75 5.89
CA VAL A 203 -17.85 10.62 6.13
C VAL A 203 -17.55 10.39 7.62
N ASP A 204 -18.30 11.03 8.53
CA ASP A 204 -18.18 10.82 9.97
C ASP A 204 -18.52 9.37 10.38
N GLY A 205 -19.58 8.80 9.80
CA GLY A 205 -19.94 7.40 9.99
C GLY A 205 -18.86 6.43 9.47
N TRP A 206 -18.34 6.70 8.28
CA TRP A 206 -17.22 5.92 7.71
C TRP A 206 -15.94 6.07 8.54
N ALA A 207 -15.60 7.27 8.99
CA ALA A 207 -14.43 7.50 9.84
C ALA A 207 -14.51 6.75 11.17
N LYS A 208 -15.72 6.53 11.69
CA LYS A 208 -15.95 5.69 12.87
C LYS A 208 -15.60 4.23 12.59
N GLN A 209 -16.03 3.69 11.44
CA GLN A 209 -15.68 2.31 11.04
C GLN A 209 -14.17 2.14 10.86
N VAL A 210 -13.51 3.11 10.23
CA VAL A 210 -12.05 3.14 10.13
C VAL A 210 -11.40 3.15 11.52
N ALA A 211 -11.89 3.99 12.43
CA ALA A 211 -11.35 4.11 13.78
C ALA A 211 -11.51 2.84 14.62
N GLU A 212 -12.62 2.12 14.48
CA GLU A 212 -12.85 0.85 15.19
C GLU A 212 -11.81 -0.22 14.81
N GLY A 213 -11.43 -0.30 13.53
CA GLY A 213 -10.36 -1.19 13.10
C GLY A 213 -8.98 -0.77 13.60
N LEU A 214 -8.67 0.53 13.53
CA LEU A 214 -7.41 1.06 14.03
C LEU A 214 -7.26 0.87 15.54
N ASP A 215 -8.33 1.08 16.30
CA ASP A 215 -8.35 0.86 17.74
C ASP A 215 -8.12 -0.62 18.10
N SER A 216 -8.74 -1.54 17.36
CA SER A 216 -8.50 -2.98 17.53
C SER A 216 -7.02 -3.33 17.30
N LEU A 217 -6.42 -2.80 16.24
CA LEU A 217 -4.99 -2.99 15.95
C LEU A 217 -4.08 -2.35 16.99
N MET A 218 -4.46 -1.18 17.52
CA MET A 218 -3.76 -0.52 18.61
C MET A 218 -3.67 -1.43 19.84
N HIS A 219 -4.79 -2.04 20.24
CA HIS A 219 -4.85 -2.92 21.41
C HIS A 219 -4.15 -4.27 21.20
N ILE A 220 -4.15 -4.81 19.95
CA ILE A 220 -3.50 -6.10 19.64
C ILE A 220 -1.98 -5.97 19.56
N PHE A 221 -1.50 -4.91 18.88
CA PHE A 221 -0.07 -4.77 18.56
C PHE A 221 0.65 -3.81 19.47
N ASN A 222 -0.05 -2.86 20.09
CA ASN A 222 0.52 -1.77 20.87
C ASN A 222 1.76 -1.14 20.17
N PRO A 223 1.59 -0.66 18.92
CA PRO A 223 2.71 -0.23 18.09
C PRO A 223 3.27 1.12 18.54
N THR A 224 4.50 1.42 18.18
CA THR A 224 5.10 2.74 18.38
C THR A 224 4.37 3.83 17.58
N CYS A 225 3.91 3.49 16.37
CA CYS A 225 2.97 4.32 15.61
C CYS A 225 2.19 3.50 14.58
N ILE A 226 1.05 4.06 14.15
CA ILE A 226 0.30 3.59 12.98
C ILE A 226 0.42 4.67 11.89
N ILE A 227 0.82 4.27 10.69
CA ILE A 227 0.85 5.15 9.52
C ILE A 227 -0.35 4.81 8.65
N ILE A 228 -1.16 5.81 8.33
CA ILE A 228 -2.33 5.63 7.48
C ILE A 228 -2.17 6.44 6.19
N GLY A 229 -2.45 5.77 5.05
CA GLY A 229 -2.39 6.35 3.72
C GLY A 229 -3.64 6.07 2.90
N GLY A 230 -3.59 6.44 1.63
CA GLY A 230 -4.71 6.45 0.69
C GLY A 230 -5.14 7.86 0.37
N GLY A 231 -5.62 8.08 -0.86
CA GLY A 231 -5.86 9.43 -1.37
C GLY A 231 -6.84 10.27 -0.54
N ILE A 232 -7.80 9.64 0.14
CA ILE A 232 -8.76 10.35 0.99
C ILE A 232 -8.13 10.81 2.32
N MET A 233 -7.09 10.12 2.80
CA MET A 233 -6.35 10.48 4.02
C MET A 233 -5.38 11.65 3.82
N GLU A 234 -5.20 12.12 2.58
CA GLU A 234 -4.47 13.36 2.28
C GLU A 234 -5.28 14.62 2.67
N ASP A 235 -6.62 14.48 2.84
CA ASP A 235 -7.46 15.56 3.36
C ASP A 235 -7.34 15.64 4.89
N GLU A 236 -6.85 16.77 5.40
CA GLU A 236 -6.61 16.98 6.82
C GLU A 236 -7.88 16.86 7.68
N ASN A 237 -9.05 17.24 7.14
CA ASN A 237 -10.31 17.15 7.90
C ASN A 237 -10.69 15.68 8.09
N VAL A 238 -10.55 14.87 7.04
CA VAL A 238 -10.83 13.42 7.11
C VAL A 238 -9.82 12.73 8.03
N PHE A 239 -8.54 13.02 7.88
CA PHE A 239 -7.49 12.48 8.74
C PHE A 239 -7.75 12.81 10.21
N ASN A 240 -8.03 14.07 10.53
CA ASN A 240 -8.33 14.51 11.89
C ASN A 240 -9.62 13.88 12.44
N MET A 241 -10.64 13.70 11.61
CA MET A 241 -11.88 13.02 11.99
C MET A 241 -11.62 11.58 12.40
N VAL A 242 -10.83 10.83 11.64
CA VAL A 242 -10.43 9.46 11.96
C VAL A 242 -9.61 9.41 13.25
N THR A 243 -8.56 10.22 13.36
CA THR A 243 -7.65 10.19 14.52
C THR A 243 -8.33 10.62 15.82
N SER A 244 -9.26 11.59 15.76
CA SER A 244 -10.08 11.97 16.91
C SER A 244 -10.93 10.82 17.41
N LYS A 245 -11.59 10.09 16.48
CA LYS A 245 -12.41 8.92 16.85
C LYS A 245 -11.59 7.77 17.42
N VAL A 246 -10.37 7.53 16.91
CA VAL A 246 -9.47 6.55 17.54
C VAL A 246 -9.15 6.97 18.97
N SER A 247 -8.82 8.23 19.19
CA SER A 247 -8.51 8.74 20.55
C SER A 247 -9.69 8.63 21.52
N GLU A 248 -10.93 8.71 21.03
CA GLU A 248 -12.15 8.52 21.82
C GLU A 248 -12.40 7.05 22.20
N LEU A 249 -11.97 6.10 21.33
CA LEU A 249 -12.18 4.66 21.52
C LEU A 249 -11.08 4.01 22.36
N THR A 250 -9.84 4.50 22.20
CA THR A 250 -8.66 3.86 22.77
C THR A 250 -8.69 3.88 24.29
N ALA A 251 -8.46 2.72 24.89
CA ALA A 251 -8.45 2.53 26.34
C ALA A 251 -7.33 3.36 27.01
N PRO A 252 -7.54 3.87 28.23
CA PRO A 252 -6.50 4.57 28.99
C PRO A 252 -5.23 3.73 29.14
N GLY A 253 -4.07 4.34 28.91
CA GLY A 253 -2.75 3.70 29.02
C GLY A 253 -2.15 3.28 27.67
N PHE A 254 -2.84 3.53 26.58
CA PHE A 254 -2.29 3.40 25.22
C PHE A 254 -1.99 4.79 24.65
N ASP A 255 -0.83 4.93 24.00
CA ASP A 255 -0.48 6.17 23.30
C ASP A 255 -0.99 6.10 21.85
N VAL A 256 -1.88 7.04 21.50
CA VAL A 256 -2.40 7.15 20.13
C VAL A 256 -1.41 7.96 19.29
N ASN A 257 -0.54 7.28 18.56
CA ASN A 257 0.42 7.88 17.64
C ASN A 257 0.09 7.46 16.20
N ILE A 258 -0.83 8.19 15.57
CA ILE A 258 -1.23 7.97 14.19
C ILE A 258 -0.62 9.06 13.31
N ARG A 259 -0.04 8.67 12.19
CA ARG A 259 0.63 9.57 11.24
C ARG A 259 0.07 9.39 9.85
N SER A 260 0.00 10.47 9.10
CA SER A 260 -0.31 10.41 7.66
C SER A 260 0.90 9.87 6.90
N ALA A 261 0.63 9.04 5.88
CA ALA A 261 1.65 8.57 4.95
C ALA A 261 2.27 9.74 4.18
N ARG A 262 3.58 9.69 4.00
CA ARG A 262 4.40 10.78 3.49
C ARG A 262 4.61 10.73 2.00
N PHE A 263 4.75 9.52 1.44
CA PHE A 263 5.21 9.33 0.07
C PHE A 263 4.07 9.12 -0.94
N GLY A 264 2.82 8.97 -0.46
CA GLY A 264 1.64 8.83 -1.31
C GLY A 264 1.87 7.82 -2.44
N ASN A 265 1.56 8.21 -3.65
CA ASN A 265 1.69 7.37 -4.85
C ASN A 265 3.12 6.93 -5.23
N SER A 266 4.15 7.44 -4.57
CA SER A 266 5.55 7.06 -4.81
C SER A 266 6.07 6.02 -3.82
N ALA A 267 5.30 5.72 -2.76
CA ALA A 267 5.73 4.82 -1.68
C ALA A 267 6.16 3.43 -2.18
N GLY A 268 5.39 2.83 -3.09
CA GLY A 268 5.71 1.53 -3.69
C GLY A 268 7.08 1.52 -4.40
N LEU A 269 7.33 2.52 -5.25
CA LEU A 269 8.62 2.65 -5.95
C LEU A 269 9.79 2.89 -5.00
N ILE A 270 9.60 3.72 -3.97
CA ILE A 270 10.63 3.99 -2.95
C ILE A 270 10.92 2.73 -2.14
N GLY A 271 9.90 2.01 -1.69
CA GLY A 271 10.07 0.75 -0.96
C GLY A 271 10.80 -0.30 -1.79
N ALA A 272 10.43 -0.49 -3.06
CA ALA A 272 11.13 -1.37 -3.99
C ALA A 272 12.60 -0.95 -4.18
N GLY A 273 12.89 0.35 -4.25
CA GLY A 273 14.23 0.89 -4.34
C GLY A 273 15.08 0.61 -3.09
N ILE A 274 14.51 0.79 -1.90
CA ILE A 274 15.17 0.48 -0.64
C ILE A 274 15.50 -1.02 -0.55
N LEU A 275 14.57 -1.89 -0.97
CA LEU A 275 14.80 -3.33 -1.01
C LEU A 275 15.91 -3.72 -1.99
N ALA A 276 15.89 -3.16 -3.20
CA ALA A 276 16.94 -3.37 -4.19
C ALA A 276 18.30 -2.93 -3.65
N GLN A 277 18.36 -1.82 -2.92
CA GLN A 277 19.59 -1.34 -2.29
C GLN A 277 20.13 -2.28 -1.20
N LYS A 278 19.24 -2.96 -0.46
CA LYS A 278 19.65 -3.93 0.57
C LYS A 278 20.32 -5.17 0.00
N LEU A 279 20.01 -5.56 -1.26
CA LEU A 279 20.65 -6.71 -1.92
C LEU A 279 22.12 -6.46 -2.30
N MET A 280 22.58 -5.21 -2.27
CA MET A 280 23.93 -4.80 -2.67
C MET A 280 24.85 -4.59 -1.48
N LYS A 281 24.35 -4.73 -0.25
CA LYS A 281 25.13 -4.66 0.99
C LYS A 281 25.52 -6.05 1.48
#